data_e108f21cb57580622cdd890bef5d9e3e
#
_entry.id   e108f21cb57580622cdd890bef5d9e3e
#
_cell.length_a   1.000
_cell.length_b   1.000
_cell.length_c   1.000
_cell.angle_alpha   90.00
_cell.angle_beta   90.00
_cell.angle_gamma   90.00
#
_symmetry.space_group_name_H-M   'P 1'
#
loop_
_entity.id
_entity.type
_entity.pdbx_description
1 polymer ?
#
loop_
_entity_poly.entity_id
_entity_poly.type
_entity_poly.pdbx_seq_one_letter_code
_entity_poly.pdbx_strand_id
1 'polypeptide(L)'
;MTDTSPRLDHVVLWVRDPLAAADFYENVVGLTPVRLAAFAAGEEPFPSVRVDDGSLLDLMPLTMVKGMTMLPGAADSAGHPVNHICLALSRTAFDALRTRLAEHAVPVSDVSHGSFGARGAATRSLYFRDPDGNVVEIRHYD
;
A
#
# COMPACT_ATOMS: atom_id res chain seq x y z
N MET A 1 -14.79 15.00 16.04
CA MET A 1 -15.55 13.84 15.53
C MET A 1 -14.61 12.94 14.76
N THR A 2 -14.57 11.68 15.10
CA THR A 2 -13.70 10.72 14.42
C THR A 2 -14.44 10.17 13.19
N ASP A 3 -13.90 10.38 12.02
CA ASP A 3 -14.43 9.76 10.82
C ASP A 3 -14.00 8.28 10.82
N THR A 4 -14.97 7.38 10.85
CA THR A 4 -14.75 5.94 10.84
C THR A 4 -14.85 5.32 9.44
N SER A 5 -15.11 6.13 8.41
CA SER A 5 -15.22 5.65 7.05
C SER A 5 -13.86 5.18 6.53
N PRO A 6 -13.80 4.04 5.85
CA PRO A 6 -12.58 3.62 5.15
C PRO A 6 -12.18 4.65 4.09
N ARG A 7 -10.87 4.78 3.89
CA ARG A 7 -10.30 5.62 2.82
C ARG A 7 -9.27 4.81 2.06
N LEU A 8 -9.18 5.06 0.77
CA LEU A 8 -8.10 4.49 -0.03
C LEU A 8 -6.78 5.15 0.42
N ASP A 9 -5.82 4.36 0.88
CA ASP A 9 -4.51 4.87 1.30
C ASP A 9 -3.54 4.91 0.12
N HIS A 10 -3.29 3.79 -0.53
CA HIS A 10 -2.38 3.76 -1.67
C HIS A 10 -2.67 2.57 -2.59
N VAL A 11 -2.20 2.70 -3.83
CA VAL A 11 -2.17 1.63 -4.82
C VAL A 11 -0.72 1.41 -5.22
N VAL A 12 -0.29 0.15 -5.32
CA VAL A 12 1.08 -0.20 -5.73
C VAL A 12 1.05 -0.61 -7.21
N LEU A 13 1.74 0.18 -8.03
CA LEU A 13 1.88 -0.06 -9.46
C LEU A 13 3.24 -0.67 -9.75
N TRP A 14 3.26 -1.74 -10.56
CA TRP A 14 4.50 -2.28 -11.09
C TRP A 14 5.00 -1.38 -12.22
N VAL A 15 6.26 -0.92 -12.13
CA VAL A 15 6.88 -0.07 -13.15
C VAL A 15 8.28 -0.59 -13.49
N ARG A 16 8.71 -0.38 -14.73
CA ARG A 16 10.04 -0.79 -15.18
C ARG A 16 11.13 0.13 -14.65
N ASP A 17 10.89 1.43 -14.74
CA ASP A 17 11.82 2.47 -14.33
C ASP A 17 11.08 3.47 -13.43
N PRO A 18 11.26 3.38 -12.09
CA PRO A 18 10.57 4.27 -11.17
C PRO A 18 10.89 5.75 -11.37
N LEU A 19 12.10 6.10 -11.80
CA LEU A 19 12.45 7.51 -12.06
C LEU A 19 11.69 8.04 -13.27
N ALA A 20 11.62 7.29 -14.35
CA ALA A 20 10.83 7.65 -15.53
C ALA A 20 9.33 7.70 -15.22
N ALA A 21 8.82 6.76 -14.43
CA ALA A 21 7.44 6.75 -14.00
C ALA A 21 7.11 7.99 -13.15
N ALA A 22 7.97 8.31 -12.18
CA ALA A 22 7.80 9.51 -11.34
C ALA A 22 7.83 10.79 -12.17
N ASP A 23 8.74 10.89 -13.15
CA ASP A 23 8.81 12.02 -14.07
C ASP A 23 7.49 12.19 -14.86
N PHE A 24 6.95 11.09 -15.36
CA PHE A 24 5.67 11.11 -16.06
C PHE A 24 4.54 11.58 -15.16
N TYR A 25 4.41 11.02 -13.96
CA TYR A 25 3.34 11.41 -13.04
C TYR A 25 3.48 12.84 -12.55
N GLU A 26 4.70 13.34 -12.39
CA GLU A 26 4.94 14.73 -12.01
C GLU A 26 4.67 15.70 -13.18
N ASN A 27 5.30 15.48 -14.32
CA ASN A 27 5.36 16.48 -15.40
C ASN A 27 4.23 16.35 -16.41
N VAL A 28 3.62 15.17 -16.54
CA VAL A 28 2.48 14.96 -17.44
C VAL A 28 1.17 14.96 -16.66
N VAL A 29 1.09 14.20 -15.57
CA VAL A 29 -0.14 14.09 -14.80
C VAL A 29 -0.29 15.20 -13.77
N GLY A 30 0.82 15.73 -13.23
CA GLY A 30 0.81 16.84 -12.28
C GLY A 30 0.76 16.43 -10.82
N LEU A 31 1.23 15.22 -10.49
CA LEU A 31 1.29 14.73 -9.12
C LEU A 31 2.64 15.05 -8.47
N THR A 32 2.65 15.24 -7.16
CA THR A 32 3.87 15.58 -6.41
C THR A 32 4.62 14.31 -6.01
N PRO A 33 5.90 14.16 -6.40
CA PRO A 33 6.71 13.03 -5.98
C PRO A 33 6.94 13.00 -4.46
N VAL A 34 7.00 11.79 -3.91
CA VAL A 34 7.29 11.51 -2.51
C VAL A 34 8.44 10.52 -2.45
N ARG A 35 9.48 10.83 -1.68
CA ARG A 35 10.69 10.02 -1.49
C ARG A 35 11.50 9.80 -2.77
N LEU A 36 11.33 10.63 -3.80
CA LEU A 36 12.02 10.43 -5.06
C LEU A 36 13.54 10.58 -4.93
N ALA A 37 14.00 11.62 -4.22
CA ALA A 37 15.43 11.85 -3.99
C ALA A 37 16.04 10.71 -3.15
N ALA A 38 15.34 10.24 -2.13
CA ALA A 38 15.79 9.14 -1.29
C ALA A 38 15.89 7.83 -2.09
N PHE A 39 14.91 7.57 -2.97
CA PHE A 39 15.00 6.43 -3.88
C PHE A 39 16.19 6.56 -4.82
N ALA A 40 16.40 7.72 -5.45
CA ALA A 40 17.51 7.94 -6.36
C ALA A 40 18.87 7.78 -5.65
N ALA A 41 18.94 8.09 -4.36
CA ALA A 41 20.14 7.90 -3.54
C ALA A 41 20.31 6.46 -3.01
N GLY A 42 19.38 5.56 -3.30
CA GLY A 42 19.42 4.18 -2.83
C GLY A 42 18.99 3.98 -1.37
N GLU A 43 18.37 5.00 -0.77
CA GLU A 43 17.95 4.98 0.64
C GLU A 43 16.55 4.38 0.82
N GLU A 44 15.74 4.36 -0.23
CA GLU A 44 14.39 3.83 -0.23
C GLU A 44 14.18 2.86 -1.39
N PRO A 45 13.37 1.81 -1.20
CA PRO A 45 13.19 0.77 -2.23
C PRO A 45 12.31 1.19 -3.41
N PHE A 46 11.47 2.21 -3.24
CA PHE A 46 10.60 2.74 -4.30
C PHE A 46 10.18 4.17 -3.99
N PRO A 47 9.92 4.99 -5.03
CA PRO A 47 9.31 6.30 -4.85
C PRO A 47 7.78 6.20 -4.94
N SER A 48 7.11 7.27 -4.55
CA SER A 48 5.67 7.40 -4.65
C SER A 48 5.29 8.75 -5.26
N VAL A 49 4.06 8.89 -5.68
CA VAL A 49 3.48 10.18 -6.06
C VAL A 49 2.17 10.39 -5.28
N ARG A 50 1.95 11.61 -4.83
CA ARG A 50 0.77 11.95 -4.04
C ARG A 50 -0.39 12.29 -4.94
N VAL A 51 -1.53 11.60 -4.75
CA VAL A 51 -2.77 11.86 -5.47
C VAL A 51 -3.56 12.96 -4.76
N ASP A 52 -3.78 12.78 -3.44
CA ASP A 52 -4.38 13.78 -2.57
C ASP A 52 -3.76 13.70 -1.17
N ASP A 53 -4.31 14.45 -0.21
CA ASP A 53 -3.76 14.48 1.15
C ASP A 53 -3.75 13.11 1.84
N GLY A 54 -4.61 12.22 1.41
CA GLY A 54 -4.79 10.91 2.02
C GLY A 54 -4.36 9.72 1.15
N SER A 55 -3.89 9.93 -0.07
CA SER A 55 -3.61 8.80 -0.96
C SER A 55 -2.36 8.96 -1.82
N LEU A 56 -1.71 7.83 -2.09
CA LEU A 56 -0.49 7.72 -2.89
C LEU A 56 -0.65 6.68 -4.00
N LEU A 57 0.16 6.82 -5.04
CA LEU A 57 0.56 5.72 -5.92
C LEU A 57 2.02 5.37 -5.61
N ASP A 58 2.28 4.14 -5.25
CA ASP A 58 3.63 3.64 -5.05
C ASP A 58 4.14 3.07 -6.37
N LEU A 59 5.33 3.50 -6.80
CA LEU A 59 5.93 3.10 -8.08
C LEU A 59 6.97 2.01 -7.83
N MET A 60 6.50 0.76 -7.86
CA MET A 60 7.30 -0.40 -7.45
C MET A 60 8.12 -0.94 -8.61
N PRO A 61 9.47 -0.93 -8.51
CA PRO A 61 10.29 -1.49 -9.57
C PRO A 61 10.07 -3.00 -9.73
N LEU A 62 10.09 -3.49 -10.96
CA LEU A 62 9.95 -4.93 -11.25
C LEU A 62 11.02 -5.77 -10.56
N THR A 63 12.17 -5.20 -10.23
CA THR A 63 13.23 -5.87 -9.46
C THR A 63 12.78 -6.24 -8.04
N MET A 64 11.71 -5.62 -7.54
CA MET A 64 11.13 -5.91 -6.22
C MET A 64 10.07 -7.01 -6.23
N VAL A 65 9.78 -7.62 -7.39
CA VAL A 65 8.74 -8.66 -7.52
C VAL A 65 8.92 -9.76 -6.47
N LYS A 66 10.13 -10.29 -6.35
CA LYS A 66 10.42 -11.38 -5.40
C LYS A 66 10.17 -10.94 -3.95
N GLY A 67 10.62 -9.74 -3.57
CA GLY A 67 10.43 -9.20 -2.22
C GLY A 67 8.95 -8.94 -1.92
N MET A 68 8.21 -8.41 -2.89
CA MET A 68 6.79 -8.09 -2.72
C MET A 68 5.91 -9.33 -2.61
N THR A 69 6.26 -10.42 -3.29
CA THR A 69 5.50 -11.69 -3.14
C THR A 69 5.72 -12.36 -1.80
N MET A 70 6.74 -11.97 -1.06
CA MET A 70 6.98 -12.44 0.30
C MET A 70 6.18 -11.68 1.36
N LEU A 71 5.50 -10.61 0.99
CA LEU A 71 4.57 -9.94 1.90
C LEU A 71 3.46 -10.90 2.30
N PRO A 72 3.04 -10.88 3.57
CA PRO A 72 1.93 -11.72 4.01
C PRO A 72 0.69 -11.49 3.15
N GLY A 73 0.12 -12.59 2.62
CA GLY A 73 -1.07 -12.53 1.77
C GLY A 73 -0.83 -12.16 0.32
N ALA A 74 0.41 -11.83 -0.09
CA ALA A 74 0.72 -11.37 -1.44
C ALA A 74 1.38 -12.43 -2.34
N ALA A 75 1.47 -13.68 -1.89
CA ALA A 75 1.98 -14.77 -2.72
C ALA A 75 1.17 -14.87 -4.02
N ASP A 76 1.86 -15.10 -5.13
CA ASP A 76 1.28 -15.24 -6.47
C ASP A 76 0.64 -13.96 -7.03
N SER A 77 0.87 -12.79 -6.41
CA SER A 77 0.38 -11.50 -6.91
C SER A 77 1.37 -10.79 -7.85
N ALA A 78 2.58 -11.32 -8.00
CA ALA A 78 3.62 -10.71 -8.80
C ALA A 78 3.23 -10.62 -10.28
N GLY A 79 3.53 -9.49 -10.89
CA GLY A 79 3.31 -9.28 -12.32
C GLY A 79 1.90 -8.82 -12.69
N HIS A 80 0.98 -8.73 -11.76
CA HIS A 80 -0.29 -8.08 -12.00
C HIS A 80 -0.12 -6.56 -12.04
N PRO A 81 -0.90 -5.82 -12.85
CA PRO A 81 -0.78 -4.36 -12.91
C PRO A 81 -0.96 -3.69 -11.55
N VAL A 82 -1.84 -4.21 -10.71
CA VAL A 82 -2.05 -3.76 -9.33
C VAL A 82 -1.59 -4.86 -8.40
N ASN A 83 -0.63 -4.57 -7.52
CA ASN A 83 -0.16 -5.54 -6.53
C ASN A 83 -1.15 -5.69 -5.38
N HIS A 84 -1.56 -4.59 -4.78
CA HIS A 84 -2.56 -4.57 -3.72
C HIS A 84 -3.16 -3.16 -3.59
N ILE A 85 -4.32 -3.11 -2.93
CA ILE A 85 -4.91 -1.85 -2.47
C ILE A 85 -4.78 -1.78 -0.96
N CYS A 86 -4.72 -0.56 -0.42
CA CYS A 86 -4.65 -0.35 1.02
C CYS A 86 -5.74 0.61 1.49
N LEU A 87 -6.49 0.19 2.50
CA LEU A 87 -7.53 1.00 3.12
C LEU A 87 -7.04 1.47 4.48
N ALA A 88 -7.09 2.78 4.71
CA ALA A 88 -6.81 3.35 6.03
C ALA A 88 -8.12 3.43 6.83
N LEU A 89 -8.06 2.96 8.06
CA LEU A 89 -9.18 2.87 8.99
C LEU A 89 -8.81 3.59 10.29
N SER A 90 -9.80 3.89 11.11
CA SER A 90 -9.54 4.17 12.53
C SER A 90 -9.12 2.87 13.23
N ARG A 91 -8.46 3.00 14.38
CA ARG A 91 -8.10 1.82 15.21
C ARG A 91 -9.34 0.97 15.51
N THR A 92 -10.43 1.61 15.92
CA THR A 92 -11.68 0.91 16.24
C THR A 92 -12.23 0.14 15.04
N ALA A 93 -12.24 0.77 13.86
CA ALA A 93 -12.70 0.10 12.63
C ALA A 93 -11.76 -1.03 12.19
N PHE A 94 -10.46 -0.87 12.38
CA PHE A 94 -9.46 -1.91 12.12
C PHE A 94 -9.72 -3.15 12.99
N ASP A 95 -9.89 -2.96 14.29
CA ASP A 95 -10.16 -4.07 15.22
C ASP A 95 -11.50 -4.75 14.92
N ALA A 96 -12.53 -3.97 14.59
CA ALA A 96 -13.84 -4.50 14.21
C ALA A 96 -13.78 -5.33 12.92
N LEU A 97 -13.06 -4.83 11.90
CA LEU A 97 -12.88 -5.56 10.64
C LEU A 97 -12.07 -6.85 10.87
N ARG A 98 -11.03 -6.78 11.68
CA ARG A 98 -10.24 -7.96 12.03
C ARG A 98 -11.11 -9.07 12.66
N THR A 99 -12.02 -8.69 13.55
CA THR A 99 -12.98 -9.61 14.16
C THR A 99 -13.90 -10.22 13.09
N ARG A 100 -14.45 -9.41 12.17
CA ARG A 100 -15.32 -9.92 11.09
C ARG A 100 -14.58 -10.86 10.17
N LEU A 101 -13.33 -10.56 9.84
CA LEU A 101 -12.52 -11.45 9.00
C LEU A 101 -12.37 -12.83 9.66
N ALA A 102 -12.12 -12.85 10.96
CA ALA A 102 -12.03 -14.11 11.70
C ALA A 102 -13.37 -14.85 11.74
N GLU A 103 -14.46 -14.14 11.98
CA GLU A 103 -15.83 -14.71 11.99
C GLU A 103 -16.21 -15.34 10.65
N HIS A 104 -15.76 -14.76 9.54
CA HIS A 104 -16.00 -15.27 8.20
C HIS A 104 -14.91 -16.24 7.71
N ALA A 105 -14.02 -16.65 8.59
CA ALA A 105 -12.91 -17.58 8.29
C ALA A 105 -12.01 -17.10 7.13
N VAL A 106 -11.82 -15.79 6.99
CA VAL A 106 -10.90 -15.21 6.00
C VAL A 106 -9.48 -15.27 6.56
N PRO A 107 -8.53 -15.95 5.88
CA PRO A 107 -7.14 -15.95 6.31
C PRO A 107 -6.55 -14.55 6.28
N VAL A 108 -5.84 -14.18 7.33
CA VAL A 108 -5.16 -12.89 7.44
C VAL A 108 -3.68 -13.11 7.69
N SER A 109 -2.86 -12.14 7.28
CA SER A 109 -1.44 -12.11 7.59
C SER A 109 -1.20 -11.80 9.07
N ASP A 110 0.05 -11.99 9.50
CA ASP A 110 0.51 -11.41 10.77
C ASP A 110 0.39 -9.89 10.72
N VAL A 111 0.19 -9.29 11.89
CA VAL A 111 0.16 -7.83 12.02
C VAL A 111 1.58 -7.27 11.85
N SER A 112 1.73 -6.28 10.98
CA SER A 112 2.97 -5.53 10.79
C SER A 112 2.85 -4.17 11.47
N HIS A 113 3.99 -3.60 11.84
CA HIS A 113 4.10 -2.29 12.48
C HIS A 113 5.05 -1.40 11.69
N GLY A 114 4.73 -0.12 11.59
CA GLY A 114 5.62 0.88 11.04
C GLY A 114 5.74 0.91 9.52
N SER A 115 4.88 0.19 8.77
CA SER A 115 4.96 0.22 7.32
C SER A 115 4.57 1.59 6.76
N PHE A 116 5.30 2.05 5.72
CA PHE A 116 5.08 3.34 5.08
C PHE A 116 3.75 3.37 4.31
N GLY A 117 3.09 4.51 4.36
CA GLY A 117 1.88 4.79 3.58
C GLY A 117 1.63 6.28 3.45
N ALA A 118 0.44 6.66 3.04
CA ALA A 118 0.10 8.04 2.69
C ALA A 118 0.28 9.03 3.85
N ARG A 119 0.18 8.57 5.10
CA ARG A 119 0.30 9.41 6.30
C ARG A 119 1.51 9.06 7.15
N GLY A 120 2.53 8.40 6.56
CA GLY A 120 3.73 7.99 7.27
C GLY A 120 3.68 6.54 7.73
N ALA A 121 4.28 6.23 8.88
CA ALA A 121 4.31 4.88 9.42
C ALA A 121 2.97 4.49 10.04
N ALA A 122 2.42 3.37 9.60
CA ALA A 122 1.20 2.81 10.18
C ALA A 122 1.48 2.27 11.60
N THR A 123 0.51 2.42 12.50
CA THR A 123 0.60 1.79 13.80
C THR A 123 0.52 0.27 13.66
N ARG A 124 -0.49 -0.21 12.92
CA ARG A 124 -0.61 -1.62 12.54
C ARG A 124 -1.11 -1.74 11.10
N SER A 125 -0.73 -2.82 10.43
CA SER A 125 -1.29 -3.21 9.14
C SER A 125 -1.38 -4.73 9.04
N LEU A 126 -2.27 -5.21 8.21
CA LEU A 126 -2.39 -6.62 7.84
C LEU A 126 -2.95 -6.77 6.43
N TYR A 127 -2.79 -7.97 5.88
CA TYR A 127 -3.21 -8.30 4.52
C TYR A 127 -4.20 -9.46 4.53
N PHE A 128 -5.13 -9.42 3.60
CA PHE A 128 -6.03 -10.53 3.31
C PHE A 128 -6.39 -10.52 1.84
N ARG A 129 -7.06 -11.56 1.36
CA ARG A 129 -7.53 -11.65 -0.04
C ARG A 129 -9.04 -11.57 -0.08
N ASP A 130 -9.54 -10.94 -1.13
CA ASP A 130 -10.96 -11.02 -1.45
C ASP A 130 -11.28 -12.38 -2.11
N PRO A 131 -12.57 -12.70 -2.38
CA PRO A 131 -12.93 -13.98 -3.00
C PRO A 131 -12.31 -14.22 -4.37
N ASP A 132 -11.91 -13.17 -5.09
CA ASP A 132 -11.30 -13.26 -6.41
C ASP A 132 -9.78 -13.28 -6.37
N GLY A 133 -9.20 -13.26 -5.16
CA GLY A 133 -7.76 -13.28 -4.96
C GLY A 133 -7.09 -11.92 -5.00
N ASN A 134 -7.83 -10.82 -5.03
CA ASN A 134 -7.25 -9.50 -4.91
C ASN A 134 -6.68 -9.30 -3.51
N VAL A 135 -5.47 -8.77 -3.44
CA VAL A 135 -4.80 -8.53 -2.16
C VAL A 135 -5.25 -7.18 -1.60
N VAL A 136 -5.72 -7.18 -0.37
CA VAL A 136 -6.16 -5.99 0.36
C VAL A 136 -5.31 -5.84 1.61
N GLU A 137 -4.74 -4.65 1.78
CA GLU A 137 -4.10 -4.25 3.03
C GLU A 137 -5.05 -3.34 3.80
N ILE A 138 -5.10 -3.49 5.12
CA ILE A 138 -5.76 -2.53 6.00
C ILE A 138 -4.75 -2.01 7.01
N ARG A 139 -4.90 -0.74 7.40
CA ARG A 139 -4.01 -0.10 8.38
C ARG A 139 -4.73 0.96 9.18
N HIS A 140 -4.14 1.33 10.29
CA HIS A 140 -4.52 2.53 11.03
C HIS A 140 -3.28 3.30 11.46
N TYR A 141 -3.45 4.60 11.67
CA TYR A 141 -2.37 5.53 12.05
C TYR A 141 -2.49 6.04 13.48
N ASP A 142 -3.67 5.89 14.11
CA ASP A 142 -3.97 6.33 15.48
C ASP A 142 -3.60 5.32 16.56
#